data_eb047fe71f8b8c066cbe78b0606d5aef
#
_entry.id   eb047fe71f8b8c066cbe78b0606d5aef
#
_cell.length_a   1.000
_cell.length_b   1.000
_cell.length_c   1.000
_cell.angle_alpha   90.00
_cell.angle_beta   90.00
_cell.angle_gamma   90.00
#
_symmetry.space_group_name_H-M   'P 1'
#
loop_
_entity.id
_entity.type
_entity.pdbx_description
1 polymer ?
#
loop_
_entity_poly.entity_id
_entity_poly.type
_entity_poly.pdbx_seq_one_letter_code
_entity_poly.pdbx_strand_id
1 'polypeptide(L)'
;MTRAESGPLLSPGYWLQQAALAWRAELDTRLRPLGLTPTQFILLATVGWLEHVDGPPTQQDVAEHAGADRMMTSKVLRTLEQRGMLVRHAHESDARALRLTLTTAGRDTVRDATQAARDVDTLLFGGDSSSARDILRRIAGHRTTPAQVAPT
;
A
#
# COMPACT_ATOMS: atom_id res chain seq x y z
N MET A 1 -29.04 -20.94 -20.73
CA MET A 1 -28.02 -20.50 -19.71
C MET A 1 -27.01 -21.60 -19.56
N THR A 2 -25.82 -21.35 -20.03
CA THR A 2 -24.69 -22.25 -19.83
C THR A 2 -24.26 -22.26 -18.36
N ARG A 3 -23.76 -23.39 -17.86
CA ARG A 3 -23.29 -23.58 -16.48
C ARG A 3 -22.25 -22.54 -16.04
N ALA A 4 -21.71 -21.76 -16.97
CA ALA A 4 -20.76 -20.67 -16.75
C ALA A 4 -21.43 -19.33 -16.29
N GLU A 5 -22.74 -19.23 -16.35
CA GLU A 5 -23.50 -18.01 -16.01
C GLU A 5 -24.13 -18.09 -14.60
N SER A 6 -23.75 -19.06 -13.80
CA SER A 6 -24.26 -19.21 -12.43
C SER A 6 -23.14 -19.27 -11.42
N GLY A 7 -23.43 -18.89 -10.16
CA GLY A 7 -22.50 -18.98 -9.06
C GLY A 7 -21.59 -17.74 -8.89
N PRO A 8 -20.37 -17.92 -8.36
CA PRO A 8 -19.51 -16.78 -7.98
C PRO A 8 -19.08 -15.91 -9.16
N LEU A 9 -19.07 -16.44 -10.39
CA LEU A 9 -18.62 -15.71 -11.57
C LEU A 9 -19.54 -14.50 -11.92
N LEU A 10 -20.76 -14.45 -11.39
CA LEU A 10 -21.64 -13.30 -11.54
C LEU A 10 -21.35 -12.18 -10.53
N SER A 11 -20.53 -12.44 -9.51
CA SER A 11 -20.24 -11.48 -8.45
C SER A 11 -19.10 -10.54 -8.85
N PRO A 12 -19.32 -9.22 -8.89
CA PRO A 12 -18.21 -8.25 -9.02
C PRO A 12 -17.17 -8.38 -7.91
N GLY A 13 -17.61 -8.74 -6.69
CA GLY A 13 -16.71 -8.96 -5.55
C GLY A 13 -15.76 -10.15 -5.74
N TYR A 14 -16.25 -11.22 -6.39
CA TYR A 14 -15.39 -12.33 -6.77
C TYR A 14 -14.27 -11.88 -7.73
N TRP A 15 -14.61 -11.12 -8.75
CA TRP A 15 -13.62 -10.63 -9.71
C TRP A 15 -12.68 -9.58 -9.11
N LEU A 16 -13.17 -8.74 -8.20
CA LEU A 16 -12.33 -7.83 -7.44
C LEU A 16 -11.24 -8.60 -6.66
N GLN A 17 -11.62 -9.68 -5.98
CA GLN A 17 -10.69 -10.53 -5.25
C GLN A 17 -9.66 -11.18 -6.19
N GLN A 18 -10.12 -11.75 -7.32
CA GLN A 18 -9.23 -12.38 -8.30
C GLN A 18 -8.29 -11.35 -8.94
N ALA A 19 -8.80 -10.18 -9.28
CA ALA A 19 -7.99 -9.10 -9.83
C ALA A 19 -6.92 -8.62 -8.84
N ALA A 20 -7.27 -8.48 -7.58
CA ALA A 20 -6.31 -8.09 -6.54
C ALA A 20 -5.19 -9.13 -6.37
N LEU A 21 -5.52 -10.42 -6.43
CA LEU A 21 -4.52 -11.50 -6.38
C LEU A 21 -3.59 -11.45 -7.59
N ALA A 22 -4.12 -11.28 -8.79
CA ALA A 22 -3.34 -11.18 -10.02
C ALA A 22 -2.42 -9.96 -10.01
N TRP A 23 -2.94 -8.80 -9.63
CA TRP A 23 -2.17 -7.56 -9.50
C TRP A 23 -1.02 -7.73 -8.49
N ARG A 24 -1.30 -8.32 -7.34
CA ARG A 24 -0.28 -8.55 -6.31
C ARG A 24 0.80 -9.51 -6.77
N ALA A 25 0.47 -10.56 -7.49
CA ALA A 25 1.43 -11.53 -8.03
C ALA A 25 2.36 -10.89 -9.07
N GLU A 26 1.82 -10.10 -10.00
CA GLU A 26 2.62 -9.36 -10.99
C GLU A 26 3.53 -8.34 -10.30
N LEU A 27 3.00 -7.59 -9.34
CA LEU A 27 3.77 -6.63 -8.58
C LEU A 27 4.91 -7.29 -7.81
N ASP A 28 4.67 -8.42 -7.15
CA ASP A 28 5.70 -9.19 -6.45
C ASP A 28 6.84 -9.59 -7.40
N THR A 29 6.49 -10.10 -8.57
CA THR A 29 7.48 -10.49 -9.59
C THR A 29 8.36 -9.31 -10.01
N ARG A 30 7.75 -8.13 -10.22
CA ARG A 30 8.46 -6.91 -10.66
C ARG A 30 9.28 -6.26 -9.55
N LEU A 31 8.87 -6.38 -8.30
CA LEU A 31 9.56 -5.80 -7.14
C LEU A 31 10.71 -6.67 -6.64
N ARG A 32 10.71 -7.94 -6.93
CA ARG A 32 11.71 -8.90 -6.43
C ARG A 32 13.15 -8.51 -6.78
N PRO A 33 13.46 -8.04 -8.02
CA PRO A 33 14.81 -7.56 -8.33
C PRO A 33 15.24 -6.34 -7.52
N LEU A 34 14.29 -5.57 -6.99
CA LEU A 34 14.54 -4.42 -6.12
C LEU A 34 14.62 -4.80 -4.63
N GLY A 35 14.47 -6.09 -4.32
CA GLY A 35 14.50 -6.60 -2.96
C GLY A 35 13.29 -6.23 -2.11
N LEU A 36 12.15 -5.92 -2.73
CA LEU A 36 10.92 -5.54 -2.04
C LEU A 36 9.81 -6.56 -2.26
N THR A 37 9.02 -6.78 -1.22
CA THR A 37 7.68 -7.35 -1.33
C THR A 37 6.66 -6.25 -1.65
N PRO A 38 5.46 -6.59 -2.17
CA PRO A 38 4.38 -5.61 -2.35
C PRO A 38 4.04 -4.84 -1.08
N THR A 39 3.98 -5.51 0.07
CA THR A 39 3.71 -4.85 1.36
C THR A 39 4.81 -3.87 1.75
N GLN A 40 6.06 -4.24 1.61
CA GLN A 40 7.20 -3.35 1.88
C GLN A 40 7.17 -2.13 0.96
N PHE A 41 6.90 -2.33 -0.32
CA PHE A 41 6.77 -1.23 -1.28
C PHE A 41 5.64 -0.27 -0.90
N ILE A 42 4.44 -0.78 -0.63
CA ILE A 42 3.28 0.05 -0.27
C ILE A 42 3.58 0.89 0.97
N LEU A 43 4.15 0.30 2.02
CA LEU A 43 4.46 1.03 3.25
C LEU A 43 5.58 2.06 3.04
N LEU A 44 6.63 1.69 2.33
CA LEU A 44 7.74 2.61 2.04
C LEU A 44 7.28 3.79 1.17
N ALA A 45 6.49 3.51 0.13
CA ALA A 45 5.90 4.54 -0.72
C ALA A 45 4.94 5.46 0.06
N THR A 46 4.19 4.90 1.01
CA THR A 46 3.30 5.68 1.89
C THR A 46 4.09 6.62 2.78
N VAL A 47 5.21 6.18 3.35
CA VAL A 47 6.12 7.08 4.11
C VAL A 47 6.56 8.24 3.23
N GLY A 48 7.06 7.97 2.03
CA GLY A 48 7.53 9.00 1.10
C GLY A 48 6.44 9.97 0.67
N TRP A 49 5.24 9.46 0.41
CA TRP A 49 4.09 10.29 0.04
C TRP A 49 3.65 11.21 1.17
N LEU A 50 3.46 10.69 2.38
CA LEU A 50 3.05 11.49 3.54
C LEU A 50 4.12 12.52 3.90
N GLU A 51 5.40 12.14 3.87
CA GLU A 51 6.52 13.07 4.09
C GLU A 51 6.46 14.26 3.13
N HIS A 52 6.09 14.01 1.87
CA HIS A 52 6.00 15.04 0.84
C HIS A 52 4.83 15.98 1.04
N VAL A 53 3.65 15.47 1.41
CA VAL A 53 2.40 16.27 1.46
C VAL A 53 2.16 16.92 2.82
N ASP A 54 2.50 16.24 3.91
CA ASP A 54 2.19 16.66 5.29
C ASP A 54 3.41 16.73 6.21
N GLY A 55 4.60 16.41 5.70
CA GLY A 55 5.80 16.26 6.49
C GLY A 55 5.95 14.85 7.10
N PRO A 56 7.06 14.59 7.81
CA PRO A 56 7.38 13.24 8.28
C PRO A 56 6.26 12.60 9.09
N PRO A 57 5.71 11.44 8.64
CA PRO A 57 4.62 10.75 9.33
C PRO A 57 5.08 9.98 10.54
N THR A 58 4.14 9.66 11.43
CA THR A 58 4.29 8.62 12.44
C THR A 58 4.01 7.24 11.82
N GLN A 59 4.41 6.18 12.51
CA GLN A 59 4.06 4.81 12.13
C GLN A 59 2.55 4.58 12.08
N GLN A 60 1.79 5.20 12.99
CA GLN A 60 0.33 5.15 13.00
C GLN A 60 -0.27 5.80 11.75
N ASP A 61 0.23 6.98 11.35
CA ASP A 61 -0.22 7.66 10.12
C ASP A 61 -0.03 6.76 8.90
N VAL A 62 1.12 6.09 8.82
CA VAL A 62 1.42 5.15 7.72
C VAL A 62 0.46 3.98 7.71
N ALA A 63 0.22 3.35 8.85
CA ALA A 63 -0.71 2.22 8.96
C ALA A 63 -2.14 2.63 8.57
N GLU A 64 -2.63 3.76 9.05
CA GLU A 64 -3.95 4.28 8.74
C GLU A 64 -4.11 4.61 7.26
N HIS A 65 -3.15 5.32 6.67
CA HIS A 65 -3.18 5.68 5.26
C HIS A 65 -3.12 4.44 4.35
N ALA A 66 -2.24 3.50 4.65
CA ALA A 66 -2.11 2.26 3.88
C ALA A 66 -3.25 1.26 4.14
N GLY A 67 -4.07 1.48 5.18
CA GLY A 67 -5.09 0.53 5.61
C GLY A 67 -4.50 -0.79 6.09
N ALA A 68 -3.35 -0.72 6.74
CA ALA A 68 -2.60 -1.87 7.18
C ALA A 68 -2.72 -2.07 8.69
N ASP A 69 -2.55 -3.33 9.13
CA ASP A 69 -2.47 -3.68 10.53
C ASP A 69 -1.27 -3.00 11.21
N ARG A 70 -1.47 -2.48 12.42
CA ARG A 70 -0.44 -1.74 13.17
C ARG A 70 0.78 -2.60 13.51
N MET A 71 0.57 -3.84 13.94
CA MET A 71 1.67 -4.73 14.32
C MET A 71 2.50 -5.14 13.11
N MET A 72 1.84 -5.49 12.03
CA MET A 72 2.50 -5.81 10.76
C MET A 72 3.26 -4.60 10.23
N THR A 73 2.65 -3.41 10.24
CA THR A 73 3.29 -2.15 9.81
C THR A 73 4.56 -1.88 10.63
N SER A 74 4.48 -2.01 11.95
CA SER A 74 5.63 -1.85 12.85
C SER A 74 6.79 -2.77 12.47
N LYS A 75 6.49 -4.05 12.26
CA LYS A 75 7.47 -5.07 11.90
C LYS A 75 8.13 -4.79 10.55
N VAL A 76 7.33 -4.47 9.55
CA VAL A 76 7.83 -4.18 8.20
C VAL A 76 8.69 -2.90 8.17
N LEU A 77 8.23 -1.82 8.81
CA LEU A 77 8.99 -0.58 8.88
C LEU A 77 10.32 -0.76 9.61
N ARG A 78 10.36 -1.58 10.65
CA ARG A 78 11.62 -1.93 11.34
C ARG A 78 12.60 -2.66 10.42
N THR A 79 12.11 -3.59 9.62
CA THR A 79 12.93 -4.29 8.61
C THR A 79 13.49 -3.31 7.57
N LEU A 80 12.67 -2.37 7.09
CA LEU A 80 13.09 -1.36 6.12
C LEU A 80 14.10 -0.37 6.72
N GLU A 81 13.94 -0.02 7.99
CA GLU A 81 14.92 0.80 8.74
C GLU A 81 16.25 0.07 8.86
N GLN A 82 16.25 -1.21 9.24
CA GLN A 82 17.46 -2.04 9.32
C GLN A 82 18.18 -2.16 7.98
N ARG A 83 17.45 -2.11 6.88
CA ARG A 83 17.99 -2.10 5.51
C ARG A 83 18.44 -0.73 5.04
N GLY A 84 18.34 0.30 5.87
CA GLY A 84 18.78 1.65 5.55
C GLY A 84 17.89 2.42 4.59
N MET A 85 16.63 2.04 4.45
CA MET A 85 15.69 2.71 3.53
C MET A 85 14.91 3.84 4.17
N LEU A 86 14.78 3.84 5.49
CA LEU A 86 14.16 4.90 6.27
C LEU A 86 14.88 5.08 7.61
N VAL A 87 14.65 6.21 8.24
CA VAL A 87 15.14 6.51 9.60
C VAL A 87 14.00 7.00 10.47
N ARG A 88 14.10 6.72 11.77
CA ARG A 88 13.22 7.24 12.80
C ARG A 88 13.93 8.32 13.56
N HIS A 89 13.24 9.43 13.81
CA HIS A 89 13.77 10.52 14.63
C HIS A 89 12.69 11.10 15.53
N ALA A 90 13.09 11.62 16.68
CA ALA A 90 12.19 12.31 17.59
C ALA A 90 11.71 13.62 16.94
N HIS A 91 10.40 13.92 17.10
CA HIS A 91 9.88 15.22 16.72
C HIS A 91 10.28 16.27 17.79
N GLU A 92 10.63 17.49 17.38
CA GLU A 92 11.07 18.56 18.28
C GLU A 92 10.03 18.92 19.36
N SER A 93 8.74 18.76 19.06
CA SER A 93 7.64 19.10 19.96
C SER A 93 7.08 17.92 20.76
N ASP A 94 7.36 16.67 20.36
CA ASP A 94 6.90 15.45 21.05
C ASP A 94 7.90 14.31 20.87
N ALA A 95 8.73 14.09 21.88
CA ALA A 95 9.73 13.01 21.90
C ALA A 95 9.14 11.59 21.94
N ARG A 96 7.82 11.46 22.18
CA ARG A 96 7.13 10.16 22.20
C ARG A 96 6.67 9.72 20.82
N ALA A 97 6.45 10.66 19.91
CA ALA A 97 6.04 10.38 18.53
C ALA A 97 7.28 10.37 17.63
N LEU A 98 7.78 9.17 17.32
CA LEU A 98 8.83 9.02 16.34
C LEU A 98 8.30 9.32 14.94
N ARG A 99 9.01 10.13 14.20
CA ARG A 99 8.71 10.48 12.81
C ARG A 99 9.61 9.70 11.87
N LEU A 100 9.06 9.38 10.71
CA LEU A 100 9.72 8.58 9.70
C LEU A 100 10.10 9.46 8.50
N THR A 101 11.33 9.28 8.00
CA THR A 101 11.78 9.88 6.75
C THR A 101 12.48 8.84 5.90
N LEU A 102 12.37 8.97 4.59
CA LEU A 102 13.13 8.13 3.68
C LEU A 102 14.58 8.58 3.65
N THR A 103 15.49 7.61 3.57
CA THR A 103 16.90 7.88 3.21
C THR A 103 17.00 8.12 1.70
N THR A 104 18.15 8.57 1.20
CA THR A 104 18.41 8.66 -0.23
C THR A 104 18.23 7.29 -0.90
N ALA A 105 18.75 6.22 -0.31
CA ALA A 105 18.54 4.86 -0.79
C ALA A 105 17.06 4.47 -0.83
N GLY A 106 16.30 4.82 0.20
CA GLY A 106 14.85 4.61 0.24
C GLY A 106 14.11 5.35 -0.86
N ARG A 107 14.44 6.61 -1.11
CA ARG A 107 13.84 7.42 -2.21
C ARG A 107 14.13 6.82 -3.58
N ASP A 108 15.36 6.42 -3.82
CA ASP A 108 15.75 5.79 -5.08
C ASP A 108 15.00 4.47 -5.29
N THR A 109 14.90 3.65 -4.26
CA THR A 109 14.16 2.38 -4.29
C THR A 109 12.67 2.62 -4.55
N VAL A 110 12.04 3.58 -3.88
CA VAL A 110 10.62 3.94 -4.11
C VAL A 110 10.40 4.42 -5.54
N ARG A 111 11.30 5.24 -6.08
CA ARG A 111 11.19 5.71 -7.46
C ARG A 111 11.18 4.53 -8.45
N ASP A 112 12.13 3.62 -8.33
CA ASP A 112 12.25 2.47 -9.22
C ASP A 112 11.08 1.50 -9.03
N ALA A 113 10.66 1.27 -7.80
CA ALA A 113 9.50 0.43 -7.47
C ALA A 113 8.18 1.04 -7.97
N THR A 114 8.03 2.36 -7.91
CA THR A 114 6.87 3.06 -8.46
C THR A 114 6.78 2.91 -9.97
N GLN A 115 7.91 2.94 -10.66
CA GLN A 115 7.93 2.68 -12.11
C GLN A 115 7.51 1.24 -12.41
N ALA A 116 8.01 0.26 -11.65
CA ALA A 116 7.59 -1.14 -11.78
C ALA A 116 6.07 -1.30 -11.53
N ALA A 117 5.53 -0.63 -10.54
CA ALA A 117 4.08 -0.65 -10.27
C ALA A 117 3.25 -0.02 -11.41
N ARG A 118 3.71 1.06 -12.00
CA ARG A 118 3.06 1.66 -13.17
C ARG A 118 3.07 0.73 -14.37
N ASP A 119 4.14 -0.02 -14.58
CA ASP A 119 4.23 -1.02 -15.65
C ASP A 119 3.22 -2.15 -15.44
N VAL A 120 3.01 -2.59 -14.19
CA VAL A 120 1.98 -3.56 -13.83
C VAL A 120 0.58 -2.99 -14.09
N ASP A 121 0.32 -1.75 -13.69
CA ASP A 121 -0.96 -1.09 -13.93
C ASP A 121 -1.26 -0.98 -15.43
N THR A 122 -0.29 -0.61 -16.24
CA THR A 122 -0.43 -0.56 -17.71
C THR A 122 -0.68 -1.94 -18.29
N LEU A 123 0.01 -2.96 -17.80
CA LEU A 123 -0.19 -4.35 -18.26
C LEU A 123 -1.62 -4.84 -17.98
N LEU A 124 -2.14 -4.58 -16.78
CA LEU A 124 -3.41 -5.16 -16.33
C LEU A 124 -4.63 -4.30 -16.66
N PHE A 125 -4.49 -2.97 -16.68
CA PHE A 125 -5.61 -2.04 -16.89
C PHE A 125 -5.56 -1.34 -18.27
N GLY A 126 -4.47 -1.49 -19.02
CA GLY A 126 -4.27 -0.79 -20.28
C GLY A 126 -3.72 0.63 -20.12
N GLY A 127 -3.56 1.33 -21.24
CA GLY A 127 -2.95 2.67 -21.27
C GLY A 127 -3.81 3.76 -20.62
N ASP A 128 -5.14 3.63 -20.64
CA ASP A 128 -6.06 4.52 -19.94
C ASP A 128 -6.77 3.76 -18.81
N SER A 129 -6.26 3.91 -17.61
CA SER A 129 -6.79 3.27 -16.41
C SER A 129 -7.69 4.18 -15.57
N SER A 130 -8.11 5.34 -16.09
CA SER A 130 -8.88 6.33 -15.33
C SER A 130 -10.22 5.77 -14.81
N SER A 131 -10.96 5.10 -15.66
CA SER A 131 -12.26 4.48 -15.28
C SER A 131 -12.10 3.40 -14.22
N ALA A 132 -11.10 2.53 -14.36
CA ALA A 132 -10.79 1.50 -13.36
C ALA A 132 -10.41 2.12 -12.02
N ARG A 133 -9.53 3.13 -12.04
CA ARG A 133 -9.13 3.86 -10.84
C ARG A 133 -10.32 4.50 -10.13
N ASP A 134 -11.23 5.12 -10.86
CA ASP A 134 -12.39 5.81 -10.29
C ASP A 134 -13.38 4.83 -9.64
N ILE A 135 -13.60 3.66 -10.25
CA ILE A 135 -14.42 2.60 -9.67
C ILE A 135 -13.77 2.07 -8.38
N LEU A 136 -12.48 1.75 -8.43
CA LEU A 136 -11.75 1.19 -7.29
C LEU A 136 -11.67 2.20 -6.14
N ARG A 137 -11.43 3.49 -6.44
CA ARG A 137 -11.41 4.56 -5.44
C ARG A 137 -12.75 4.72 -4.74
N ARG A 138 -13.85 4.67 -5.48
CA ARG A 138 -15.19 4.73 -4.92
C ARG A 138 -15.47 3.54 -3.99
N ILE A 139 -15.08 2.33 -4.38
CA ILE A 139 -15.22 1.12 -3.56
C ILE A 139 -14.36 1.25 -2.29
N ALA A 140 -13.11 1.69 -2.43
CA ALA A 140 -12.20 1.86 -1.29
C ALA A 140 -12.69 2.92 -0.29
N GLY A 141 -13.45 3.93 -0.74
CA GLY A 141 -14.07 4.94 0.10
C GLY A 141 -15.18 4.41 1.01
N HIS A 142 -15.72 3.21 0.74
CA HIS A 142 -16.69 2.52 1.60
C HIS A 142 -16.06 1.76 2.79
N ARG A 143 -14.80 2.02 3.11
CA ARG A 143 -14.19 1.39 4.29
C ARG A 143 -15.02 1.68 5.52
N THR A 144 -15.62 0.65 6.07
CA THR A 144 -16.32 0.72 7.35
C THR A 144 -15.27 1.00 8.42
N THR A 145 -15.40 2.13 9.11
CA THR A 145 -14.75 2.30 10.41
C THR A 145 -15.17 1.11 11.26
N PRO A 146 -14.22 0.36 11.87
CA PRO A 146 -14.62 -0.73 12.75
C PRO A 146 -15.62 -0.17 13.76
N ALA A 147 -16.82 -0.74 13.79
CA ALA A 147 -17.84 -0.35 14.75
C ALA A 147 -17.18 -0.38 16.12
N GLN A 148 -17.23 0.73 16.85
CA GLN A 148 -16.91 0.74 18.26
C GLN A 148 -17.82 -0.31 18.90
N VAL A 149 -17.23 -1.42 19.33
CA VAL A 149 -17.91 -2.38 20.19
C VAL A 149 -18.20 -1.60 21.47
N ALA A 150 -19.47 -1.24 21.65
CA ALA A 150 -19.91 -0.63 22.89
C ALA A 150 -19.58 -1.62 24.04
N PRO A 151 -18.95 -1.17 25.11
CA PRO A 151 -18.75 -2.04 26.28
C PRO A 151 -20.10 -2.34 26.88
N THR A 152 -20.42 -3.63 26.97
CA THR A 152 -21.50 -4.16 27.83
C THR A 152 -21.13 -4.01 29.29
#